data_5a27dc44b4fc71cb08b2fe48728d421c
#
_entry.id   5a27dc44b4fc71cb08b2fe48728d421c
#
_cell.length_a   1.000
_cell.length_b   1.000
_cell.length_c   1.000
_cell.angle_alpha   90.00
_cell.angle_beta   90.00
_cell.angle_gamma   90.00
#
_symmetry.space_group_name_H-M   'P 1'
#
loop_
_entity.id
_entity.type
_entity.pdbx_description
1 polymer ?
#
loop_
_entity_poly.entity_id
_entity_poly.type
_entity_poly.pdbx_seq_one_letter_code
_entity_poly.pdbx_strand_id
1 'polypeptide(L)'
;MHSHKHFPKGNNILLEALFHDAKDDWEATHDIAQSREGTLLYDYLHAYLHRKEGNDWNANYWYRRAKTTMPHVSLKEEWGNLVTLFLPS
;
A
#
# COMPACT_ATOMS: atom_id res chain seq x y z
N MET A 1 -16.19 7.51 -20.01
CA MET A 1 -15.59 7.43 -20.07
C MET A 1 -15.07 7.24 -19.85
N HIS A 2 -15.25 7.42 -19.47
CA HIS A 2 -14.66 7.09 -19.19
C HIS A 2 -13.97 6.87 -18.82
N SER A 3 -14.13 7.06 -18.56
CA SER A 3 -13.44 7.03 -18.35
C SER A 3 -12.73 6.83 -18.11
N HIS A 4 -12.56 7.09 -18.22
CA HIS A 4 -11.92 7.01 -18.31
C HIS A 4 -11.05 6.89 -18.02
N LYS A 5 -10.91 7.77 -18.25
CA LYS A 5 -9.82 7.36 -17.89
C LYS A 5 -9.79 6.08 -17.18
N HIS A 6 -9.40 5.17 -17.56
CA HIS A 6 -9.55 3.95 -16.90
C HIS A 6 -8.25 3.37 -16.48
N PHE A 7 -8.26 2.85 -15.27
CA PHE A 7 -7.12 2.12 -14.78
C PHE A 7 -7.28 0.65 -15.10
N PRO A 8 -6.19 -0.07 -15.42
CA PRO A 8 -6.26 -1.52 -15.54
C PRO A 8 -6.69 -2.14 -14.21
N LYS A 9 -7.43 -3.21 -14.29
CA LYS A 9 -7.93 -3.85 -13.09
C LYS A 9 -6.82 -4.49 -12.30
N GLY A 10 -7.02 -4.61 -11.02
CA GLY A 10 -6.08 -5.28 -10.14
C GLY A 10 -4.97 -4.38 -9.67
N ASN A 11 -4.23 -3.81 -10.60
CA ASN A 11 -3.10 -2.99 -10.19
C ASN A 11 -3.52 -1.61 -9.74
N ASN A 12 -4.61 -1.11 -10.30
CA ASN A 12 -5.00 0.27 -10.02
C ASN A 12 -5.72 0.45 -8.71
N ILE A 13 -6.29 -0.60 -8.14
CA ILE A 13 -6.87 -0.47 -6.81
C ILE A 13 -5.77 -0.16 -5.79
N LEU A 14 -4.58 -0.73 -5.97
CA LEU A 14 -3.47 -0.44 -5.06
C LEU A 14 -2.95 0.98 -5.26
N LEU A 15 -2.87 1.45 -6.51
CA LEU A 15 -2.49 2.84 -6.76
C LEU A 15 -3.54 3.79 -6.20
N GLU A 16 -4.81 3.45 -6.36
CA GLU A 16 -5.88 4.26 -5.79
C GLU A 16 -5.73 4.35 -4.28
N ALA A 17 -5.36 3.24 -3.64
CA ALA A 17 -5.12 3.24 -2.20
C ALA A 17 -4.02 4.22 -1.82
N LEU A 18 -2.93 4.26 -2.60
CA LEU A 18 -1.85 5.19 -2.32
C LEU A 18 -2.29 6.65 -2.51
N PHE A 19 -3.21 6.91 -3.43
CA PHE A 19 -3.74 8.26 -3.58
C PHE A 19 -4.62 8.65 -2.40
N HIS A 20 -5.41 7.71 -1.86
CA HIS A 20 -6.15 7.97 -0.63
C HIS A 20 -5.20 8.28 0.52
N ASP A 21 -4.11 7.52 0.59
CA ASP A 21 -3.12 7.74 1.63
C ASP A 21 -2.49 9.13 1.51
N ALA A 22 -2.21 9.57 0.29
CA ALA A 22 -1.62 10.89 0.06
C ALA A 22 -2.55 12.01 0.52
N LYS A 23 -3.85 11.74 0.61
CA LYS A 23 -4.84 12.68 1.11
C LYS A 23 -5.13 12.47 2.59
N ASP A 24 -4.29 11.70 3.26
CA ASP A 24 -4.42 11.39 4.68
C ASP A 24 -5.71 10.63 5.01
N ASP A 25 -6.23 9.87 4.05
CA ASP A 25 -7.39 9.03 4.30
C ASP A 25 -6.90 7.63 4.64
N TRP A 26 -6.42 7.50 5.88
CA TRP A 26 -5.84 6.24 6.34
C TRP A 26 -6.84 5.10 6.30
N GLU A 27 -8.09 5.38 6.69
CA GLU A 27 -9.11 4.33 6.77
C GLU A 27 -9.44 3.76 5.39
N ALA A 28 -9.62 4.62 4.39
CA ALA A 28 -9.91 4.14 3.05
C ALA A 28 -8.75 3.29 2.51
N THR A 29 -7.53 3.73 2.77
CA THR A 29 -6.35 2.99 2.34
C THR A 29 -6.28 1.64 3.06
N HIS A 30 -6.53 1.65 4.36
CA HIS A 30 -6.48 0.42 5.16
C HIS A 30 -7.56 -0.58 4.73
N ASP A 31 -8.76 -0.08 4.41
CA ASP A 31 -9.83 -0.96 3.94
C ASP A 31 -9.42 -1.70 2.67
N ILE A 32 -8.74 -1.01 1.76
CA ILE A 32 -8.26 -1.65 0.55
C ILE A 32 -7.18 -2.68 0.89
N ALA A 33 -6.24 -2.31 1.76
CA ALA A 33 -5.15 -3.22 2.12
C ALA A 33 -5.68 -4.50 2.74
N GLN A 34 -6.67 -4.40 3.62
CA GLN A 34 -7.16 -5.60 4.31
C GLN A 34 -8.16 -6.39 3.48
N SER A 35 -8.62 -5.85 2.36
CA SER A 35 -9.61 -6.54 1.54
C SER A 35 -9.06 -7.82 0.91
N ARG A 36 -7.73 -7.96 0.83
CA ARG A 36 -7.09 -9.14 0.26
C ARG A 36 -5.88 -9.55 1.07
N GLU A 37 -6.09 -9.74 2.36
CA GLU A 37 -5.02 -10.22 3.23
C GLU A 37 -4.47 -11.53 2.68
N GLY A 38 -3.16 -11.70 2.77
CA GLY A 38 -2.50 -12.87 2.23
C GLY A 38 -1.98 -12.69 0.81
N THR A 39 -2.33 -11.60 0.15
CA THR A 39 -1.78 -11.26 -1.16
C THR A 39 -0.59 -10.34 -0.94
N LEU A 40 0.57 -10.69 -1.49
CA LEU A 40 1.82 -10.02 -1.14
C LEU A 40 1.78 -8.51 -1.23
N LEU A 41 1.28 -7.96 -2.33
CA LEU A 41 1.28 -6.51 -2.50
C LEU A 41 0.31 -5.83 -1.54
N TYR A 42 -0.82 -6.47 -1.25
CA TYR A 42 -1.78 -5.92 -0.30
C TYR A 42 -1.20 -5.96 1.12
N ASP A 43 -0.51 -7.04 1.46
CA ASP A 43 0.12 -7.14 2.78
C ASP A 43 1.24 -6.11 2.93
N TYR A 44 1.96 -5.82 1.84
CA TYR A 44 2.99 -4.81 1.86
C TYR A 44 2.39 -3.42 2.14
N LEU A 45 1.29 -3.09 1.45
CA LEU A 45 0.59 -1.83 1.71
C LEU A 45 0.13 -1.74 3.15
N HIS A 46 -0.39 -2.85 3.67
CA HIS A 46 -0.86 -2.93 5.05
C HIS A 46 0.27 -2.62 6.02
N ALA A 47 1.46 -3.19 5.76
CA ALA A 47 2.64 -2.93 6.58
C ALA A 47 3.01 -1.45 6.58
N TYR A 48 3.04 -0.86 5.40
CA TYR A 48 3.36 0.56 5.27
C TYR A 48 2.41 1.43 6.10
N LEU A 49 1.11 1.10 6.06
CA LEU A 49 0.13 1.87 6.80
C LEU A 49 0.36 1.81 8.30
N HIS A 50 0.67 0.63 8.82
CA HIS A 50 0.94 0.52 10.25
C HIS A 50 2.24 1.20 10.63
N ARG A 51 3.24 1.18 9.75
CA ARG A 51 4.46 1.94 9.97
C ARG A 51 4.14 3.43 10.05
N LYS A 52 3.29 3.92 9.15
CA LYS A 52 2.92 5.34 9.11
C LYS A 52 2.22 5.78 10.38
N GLU A 53 1.38 4.92 10.94
CA GLU A 53 0.68 5.28 12.18
C GLU A 53 1.56 5.09 13.42
N GLY A 54 2.78 4.62 13.27
CA GLY A 54 3.71 4.46 14.37
C GLY A 54 3.61 3.13 15.07
N ASN A 55 2.88 2.17 14.54
CA ASN A 55 2.73 0.85 15.13
C ASN A 55 3.73 -0.11 14.50
N ASP A 56 4.98 -0.02 14.94
CA ASP A 56 6.06 -0.79 14.30
C ASP A 56 5.88 -2.29 14.50
N TRP A 57 5.31 -2.71 15.63
CA TRP A 57 5.09 -4.13 15.88
C TRP A 57 4.15 -4.72 14.82
N ASN A 58 3.02 -4.07 14.58
CA ASN A 58 2.09 -4.50 13.53
C ASN A 58 2.71 -4.37 12.14
N ALA A 59 3.46 -3.29 11.92
CA ALA A 59 4.11 -3.10 10.62
C ALA A 59 5.03 -4.27 10.33
N ASN A 60 5.86 -4.66 11.29
CA ASN A 60 6.79 -5.77 11.10
C ASN A 60 6.06 -7.07 10.83
N TYR A 61 4.94 -7.29 11.51
CA TYR A 61 4.11 -8.48 11.25
C TYR A 61 3.70 -8.55 9.78
N TRP A 62 3.21 -7.42 9.23
CA TRP A 62 2.74 -7.41 7.85
C TRP A 62 3.88 -7.42 6.84
N TYR A 63 5.03 -6.78 7.17
CA TYR A 63 6.20 -6.90 6.30
C TYR A 63 6.63 -8.36 6.17
N ARG A 64 6.61 -9.11 7.26
CA ARG A 64 6.96 -10.53 7.20
C ARG A 64 5.97 -11.30 6.35
N ARG A 65 4.68 -10.98 6.45
CA ARG A 65 3.67 -11.64 5.62
C ARG A 65 3.87 -11.30 4.14
N ALA A 66 4.39 -10.13 3.86
CA ALA A 66 4.72 -9.72 2.49
C ALA A 66 6.08 -10.26 2.04
N LYS A 67 6.71 -11.08 2.88
CA LYS A 67 8.00 -11.72 2.61
C LYS A 67 9.12 -10.71 2.45
N THR A 68 9.09 -9.66 3.26
CA THR A 68 10.10 -8.62 3.24
C THR A 68 10.29 -8.09 4.66
N THR A 69 11.07 -7.04 4.81
CA THR A 69 11.31 -6.41 6.09
C THR A 69 11.05 -4.91 5.97
N MET A 70 10.91 -4.26 7.12
CA MET A 70 10.69 -2.82 7.13
C MET A 70 11.91 -2.13 6.51
N PRO A 71 11.69 -1.28 5.49
CA PRO A 71 12.83 -0.61 4.85
C PRO A 71 13.39 0.51 5.72
N HIS A 72 14.65 0.82 5.50
CA HIS A 72 15.34 1.88 6.23
C HIS A 72 15.33 3.17 5.43
N VAL A 73 14.16 3.58 4.96
CA VAL A 73 13.98 4.81 4.19
C VAL A 73 12.85 5.60 4.82
N SER A 74 12.67 6.84 4.41
CA SER A 74 11.58 7.66 4.92
C SER A 74 10.24 7.12 4.44
N LEU A 75 9.18 7.52 5.13
CA LEU A 75 7.83 7.16 4.71
C LEU A 75 7.54 7.68 3.30
N LYS A 76 7.99 8.89 3.01
CA LYS A 76 7.78 9.48 1.69
C LYS A 76 8.49 8.66 0.62
N GLU A 77 9.69 8.23 0.90
CA GLU A 77 10.46 7.43 -0.05
C GLU A 77 9.82 6.05 -0.23
N GLU A 78 9.36 5.46 0.86
CA GLU A 78 8.68 4.17 0.75
C GLU A 78 7.39 4.30 -0.06
N TRP A 79 6.64 5.39 0.14
CA TRP A 79 5.44 5.63 -0.65
C TRP A 79 5.76 5.64 -2.14
N GLY A 80 6.81 6.37 -2.53
CA GLY A 80 7.22 6.40 -3.93
C GLY A 80 7.64 5.04 -4.46
N ASN A 81 8.33 4.26 -3.63
CA ASN A 81 8.73 2.91 -4.01
C ASN A 81 7.50 2.02 -4.22
N LEU A 82 6.47 2.20 -3.39
CA LEU A 82 5.23 1.43 -3.56
C LEU A 82 4.51 1.83 -4.83
N VAL A 83 4.50 3.12 -5.17
CA VAL A 83 3.91 3.56 -6.44
C VAL A 83 4.58 2.81 -7.59
N THR A 84 5.91 2.78 -7.61
CA THR A 84 6.64 2.08 -8.66
C THR A 84 6.30 0.59 -8.68
N LEU A 85 6.23 -0.02 -7.50
CA LEU A 85 5.95 -1.44 -7.38
C LEU A 85 4.55 -1.78 -7.86
N PHE A 86 3.58 -0.90 -7.63
CA PHE A 86 2.18 -1.17 -7.99
C PHE A 86 1.86 -0.81 -9.42
N LEU A 87 2.72 -0.06 -10.09
CA LEU A 87 2.49 0.26 -11.50
C LEU A 87 2.60 -1.01 -12.34
N PRO A 88 1.74 -1.15 -13.37
CA PRO A 88 1.86 -2.29 -14.26
C PRO A 88 3.15 -2.21 -15.06
N SER A 89 3.75 -3.37 -15.31
CA SER A 89 5.00 -3.40 -16.08
C SER A 89 4.72 -3.30 -17.57
#